data_e75ac0f3700294b693cc217e3394e419
#
_entry.id   e75ac0f3700294b693cc217e3394e419
#
_cell.length_a   1.000
_cell.length_b   1.000
_cell.length_c   1.000
_cell.angle_alpha   90.00
_cell.angle_beta   90.00
_cell.angle_gamma   90.00
#
_symmetry.space_group_name_H-M   'P 1'
#
loop_
_entity.id
_entity.type
_entity.pdbx_description
1 polymer ?
#
loop_
_entity_poly.entity_id
_entity_poly.type
_entity_poly.pdbx_seq_one_letter_code
_entity_poly.pdbx_strand_id
1 'polypeptide(L)'
;MHMQVKTIKEVYDWTVLFHTQMAANFHSVKDLLDEHNAMLVDYYLNYEKKLAEDLVGFKAITEINTLDTYCYEYFAKNPELITFEDISKDQQFDEKVIQAYLSEQHQKVIELYEYLLERAETQSGQEKLQQILELEKQGIKQMM
;
A
#
# COMPACT_ATOMS: atom_id res chain seq x y z
N MET A 1 -12.23 -7.37 -8.96
CA MET A 1 -13.28 -6.58 -8.29
C MET A 1 -12.66 -5.30 -7.75
N HIS A 2 -13.21 -4.18 -8.13
CA HIS A 2 -12.70 -2.90 -7.65
C HIS A 2 -13.41 -2.52 -6.35
N MET A 3 -12.61 -2.26 -5.33
CA MET A 3 -13.11 -1.76 -4.07
C MET A 3 -13.23 -0.23 -4.19
N GLN A 4 -14.43 0.28 -3.94
CA GLN A 4 -14.63 1.73 -3.91
C GLN A 4 -14.24 2.25 -2.52
N VAL A 5 -13.45 3.32 -2.51
CA VAL A 5 -13.02 3.95 -1.28
C VAL A 5 -13.91 5.16 -1.02
N LYS A 6 -14.90 5.02 -0.14
CA LYS A 6 -15.90 6.05 0.16
C LYS A 6 -15.79 6.62 1.57
N THR A 7 -15.30 5.82 2.52
CA THR A 7 -15.18 6.23 3.91
C THR A 7 -13.77 5.97 4.41
N ILE A 8 -13.43 6.57 5.55
CA ILE A 8 -12.13 6.32 6.22
C ILE A 8 -11.96 4.84 6.52
N LYS A 9 -13.03 4.15 6.93
CA LYS A 9 -12.99 2.69 7.14
C LYS A 9 -12.53 1.96 5.89
N GLU A 10 -13.09 2.32 4.75
CA GLU A 10 -12.74 1.68 3.48
C GLU A 10 -11.32 2.02 3.03
N VAL A 11 -10.81 3.21 3.37
CA VAL A 11 -9.41 3.56 3.15
C VAL A 11 -8.49 2.60 3.91
N TYR A 12 -8.78 2.37 5.20
CA TYR A 12 -8.01 1.40 5.99
C TYR A 12 -8.09 0.00 5.38
N ASP A 13 -9.30 -0.46 5.08
CA ASP A 13 -9.52 -1.82 4.55
C ASP A 13 -8.80 -2.01 3.21
N TRP A 14 -8.88 -1.02 2.33
CA TRP A 14 -8.20 -1.06 1.05
C TRP A 14 -6.68 -1.11 1.22
N THR A 15 -6.14 -0.32 2.14
CA THR A 15 -4.69 -0.26 2.36
C THR A 15 -4.15 -1.55 2.97
N VAL A 16 -4.89 -2.16 3.89
CA VAL A 16 -4.54 -3.48 4.44
C VAL A 16 -4.49 -4.49 3.31
N LEU A 17 -5.49 -4.49 2.43
CA LEU A 17 -5.53 -5.38 1.28
C LEU A 17 -4.34 -5.14 0.34
N PHE A 18 -4.00 -3.88 0.09
CA PHE A 18 -2.84 -3.51 -0.72
C PHE A 18 -1.55 -4.14 -0.18
N HIS A 19 -1.25 -3.94 1.09
CA HIS A 19 -0.02 -4.47 1.68
C HIS A 19 -0.01 -6.00 1.73
N THR A 20 -1.18 -6.61 1.99
CA THR A 20 -1.32 -8.07 1.96
C THR A 20 -1.02 -8.61 0.56
N GLN A 21 -1.53 -7.96 -0.46
CA GLN A 21 -1.30 -8.35 -1.85
C GLN A 21 0.17 -8.13 -2.26
N MET A 22 0.79 -7.03 -1.81
CA MET A 22 2.22 -6.79 -2.05
C MET A 22 3.06 -7.92 -1.45
N ALA A 23 2.77 -8.32 -0.22
CA ALA A 23 3.47 -9.44 0.42
C ALA A 23 3.30 -10.73 -0.39
N ALA A 24 2.10 -11.01 -0.87
CA ALA A 24 1.83 -12.18 -1.69
C ALA A 24 2.61 -12.14 -3.02
N ASN A 25 2.67 -10.96 -3.65
CA ASN A 25 3.41 -10.80 -4.91
C ASN A 25 4.92 -11.03 -4.70
N PHE A 26 5.49 -10.49 -3.63
CA PHE A 26 6.89 -10.75 -3.30
C PHE A 26 7.14 -12.23 -3.01
N HIS A 27 6.24 -12.87 -2.28
CA HIS A 27 6.36 -14.30 -2.00
C HIS A 27 6.36 -15.14 -3.29
N SER A 28 5.55 -14.75 -4.27
CA SER A 28 5.40 -15.50 -5.52
C SER A 28 6.67 -15.55 -6.38
N VAL A 29 7.56 -14.57 -6.21
CA VAL A 29 8.78 -14.47 -7.02
C VAL A 29 10.03 -14.95 -6.28
N LYS A 30 9.94 -15.15 -4.97
CA LYS A 30 11.06 -15.42 -4.08
C LYS A 30 11.92 -16.63 -4.53
N ASP A 31 11.27 -17.72 -4.91
CA ASP A 31 11.96 -18.95 -5.27
C ASP A 31 12.69 -18.89 -6.64
N LEU A 32 12.42 -17.83 -7.41
CA LEU A 32 13.04 -17.61 -8.71
C LEU A 32 14.30 -16.75 -8.63
N LEU A 33 14.64 -16.28 -7.44
CA LEU A 33 15.70 -15.29 -7.24
C LEU A 33 16.97 -15.93 -6.69
N ASP A 34 18.11 -15.26 -6.92
CA ASP A 34 19.34 -15.62 -6.25
C ASP A 34 19.26 -15.31 -4.76
N GLU A 35 20.27 -15.73 -4.00
CA GLU A 35 20.26 -15.59 -2.53
C GLU A 35 20.13 -14.14 -2.09
N HIS A 36 20.88 -13.23 -2.72
CA HIS A 36 20.85 -11.80 -2.36
C HIS A 36 19.46 -11.20 -2.59
N ASN A 37 18.90 -11.40 -3.78
CA ASN A 37 17.60 -10.85 -4.13
C ASN A 37 16.46 -11.53 -3.37
N ALA A 38 16.59 -12.82 -3.05
CA ALA A 38 15.62 -13.52 -2.20
C ALA A 38 15.60 -12.94 -0.79
N MET A 39 16.75 -12.60 -0.23
CA MET A 39 16.83 -11.94 1.08
C MET A 39 16.19 -10.53 1.04
N LEU A 40 16.44 -9.79 -0.02
CA LEU A 40 15.87 -8.46 -0.21
C LEU A 40 14.33 -8.53 -0.28
N VAL A 41 13.81 -9.44 -1.07
CA VAL A 41 12.37 -9.67 -1.23
C VAL A 41 11.75 -10.14 0.08
N ASP A 42 12.44 -11.00 0.82
CA ASP A 42 11.96 -11.46 2.13
C ASP A 42 11.85 -10.29 3.12
N TYR A 43 12.81 -9.39 3.12
CA TYR A 43 12.76 -8.16 3.90
C TYR A 43 11.55 -7.30 3.53
N TYR A 44 11.31 -7.07 2.23
CA TYR A 44 10.17 -6.29 1.76
C TYR A 44 8.84 -6.96 2.11
N LEU A 45 8.76 -8.27 1.91
CA LEU A 45 7.57 -9.06 2.25
C LEU A 45 7.20 -8.90 3.73
N ASN A 46 8.19 -9.04 4.61
CA ASN A 46 7.96 -8.91 6.05
C ASN A 46 7.56 -7.49 6.43
N TYR A 47 8.12 -6.49 5.76
CA TYR A 47 7.76 -5.10 6.02
C TYR A 47 6.33 -4.79 5.56
N GLU A 48 5.90 -5.33 4.41
CA GLU A 48 4.53 -5.19 3.93
C GLU A 48 3.53 -5.80 4.93
N LYS A 49 3.84 -6.96 5.47
CA LYS A 49 3.01 -7.59 6.51
C LYS A 49 2.92 -6.71 7.76
N LYS A 50 4.03 -6.11 8.16
CA LYS A 50 4.07 -5.19 9.31
C LYS A 50 3.19 -3.97 9.07
N LEU A 51 3.25 -3.38 7.87
CA LEU A 51 2.40 -2.23 7.52
C LEU A 51 0.92 -2.60 7.58
N ALA A 52 0.54 -3.77 7.08
CA ALA A 52 -0.84 -4.25 7.16
C ALA A 52 -1.29 -4.39 8.62
N GLU A 53 -0.45 -4.97 9.48
CA GLU A 53 -0.76 -5.13 10.90
C GLU A 53 -0.90 -3.77 11.60
N ASP A 54 -0.02 -2.82 11.31
CA ASP A 54 -0.07 -1.47 11.87
C ASP A 54 -1.38 -0.78 11.51
N LEU A 55 -1.83 -0.94 10.27
CA LEU A 55 -3.09 -0.35 9.81
C LEU A 55 -4.32 -0.97 10.48
N VAL A 56 -4.30 -2.27 10.69
CA VAL A 56 -5.37 -2.95 11.45
C VAL A 56 -5.42 -2.37 12.86
N GLY A 57 -4.28 -2.15 13.49
CA GLY A 57 -4.19 -1.53 14.82
C GLY A 57 -4.74 -0.11 14.84
N PHE A 58 -4.38 0.72 13.87
CA PHE A 58 -4.89 2.10 13.77
C PHE A 58 -6.39 2.14 13.56
N LYS A 59 -6.92 1.27 12.70
CA LYS A 59 -8.36 1.16 12.50
C LYS A 59 -9.08 0.79 13.78
N ALA A 60 -8.54 -0.15 14.54
CA ALA A 60 -9.15 -0.64 15.78
C ALA A 60 -9.31 0.44 16.85
N ILE A 61 -8.40 1.43 16.88
CA ILE A 61 -8.46 2.53 17.84
C ILE A 61 -9.11 3.80 17.30
N THR A 62 -9.56 3.79 16.06
CA THR A 62 -10.21 4.94 15.44
C THR A 62 -11.70 4.96 15.81
N GLU A 63 -12.20 6.11 16.22
CA GLU A 63 -13.61 6.27 16.59
C GLU A 63 -14.55 5.97 15.42
N ILE A 64 -15.71 5.37 15.72
CA ILE A 64 -16.70 4.97 14.71
C ILE A 64 -17.13 6.16 13.85
N ASN A 65 -17.34 7.33 14.45
CA ASN A 65 -17.73 8.52 13.69
C ASN A 65 -16.66 8.92 12.66
N THR A 66 -15.39 8.78 13.01
CA THR A 66 -14.29 9.04 12.08
C THR A 66 -14.22 7.97 10.99
N LEU A 67 -14.40 6.70 11.35
CA LEU A 67 -14.42 5.60 10.38
C LEU A 67 -15.53 5.77 9.34
N ASP A 68 -16.68 6.31 9.75
CA ASP A 68 -17.82 6.53 8.86
C ASP A 68 -17.72 7.84 8.07
N THR A 69 -16.69 8.65 8.30
CA THR A 69 -16.48 9.90 7.57
C THR A 69 -16.33 9.62 6.08
N TYR A 70 -17.12 10.32 5.27
CA TYR A 70 -17.09 10.21 3.82
C TYR A 70 -15.79 10.79 3.27
N CYS A 71 -15.21 10.06 2.33
CA CYS A 71 -14.07 10.51 1.54
C CYS A 71 -14.51 10.62 0.09
N TYR A 72 -13.92 11.57 -0.63
CA TYR A 72 -14.16 11.63 -2.07
C TYR A 72 -13.66 10.35 -2.74
N GLU A 73 -14.49 9.79 -3.62
CA GLU A 73 -14.10 8.61 -4.39
C GLU A 73 -12.91 8.93 -5.28
N TYR A 74 -11.99 8.02 -5.35
CA TYR A 74 -10.88 8.10 -6.29
C TYR A 74 -11.33 7.49 -7.62
N PHE A 75 -12.02 8.31 -8.41
CA PHE A 75 -12.72 7.84 -9.62
C PHE A 75 -11.79 7.48 -10.76
N ALA A 76 -10.66 8.16 -10.84
CA ALA A 76 -9.80 8.00 -12.00
C ALA A 76 -9.32 6.57 -12.13
N LYS A 77 -8.97 5.93 -11.04
CA LYS A 77 -8.59 4.50 -11.00
C LYS A 77 -8.28 4.13 -9.58
N ASN A 78 -8.91 3.08 -9.06
CA ASN A 78 -8.35 2.43 -7.90
C ASN A 78 -6.97 1.92 -8.33
N PRO A 79 -5.90 2.20 -7.57
CA PRO A 79 -4.60 1.71 -7.95
C PRO A 79 -4.62 0.19 -8.04
N GLU A 80 -4.35 -0.35 -9.22
CA GLU A 80 -4.27 -1.78 -9.43
C GLU A 80 -2.84 -2.23 -9.22
N LEU A 81 -2.67 -3.33 -8.50
CA LEU A 81 -1.36 -3.92 -8.31
C LEU A 81 -0.96 -4.71 -9.55
N ILE A 82 0.25 -4.43 -10.02
CA ILE A 82 0.86 -5.18 -11.09
C ILE A 82 1.63 -6.34 -10.45
N THR A 83 1.35 -7.57 -10.85
CA THR A 83 2.12 -8.72 -10.38
C THR A 83 3.44 -8.80 -11.13
N PHE A 84 4.40 -9.56 -10.59
CA PHE A 84 5.68 -9.78 -11.28
C PHE A 84 5.51 -10.50 -12.62
N GLU A 85 4.42 -11.23 -12.82
CA GLU A 85 4.11 -11.88 -14.09
C GLU A 85 3.77 -10.88 -15.20
N ASP A 86 3.24 -9.71 -14.81
CA ASP A 86 2.91 -8.64 -15.73
C ASP A 86 4.14 -7.82 -16.14
N ILE A 87 5.21 -7.93 -15.36
CA ILE A 87 6.50 -7.34 -15.70
C ILE A 87 7.19 -8.30 -16.65
N SER A 88 7.47 -7.91 -17.86
CA SER A 88 8.04 -8.69 -18.94
C SER A 88 8.67 -10.04 -18.55
N LYS A 89 8.21 -11.14 -19.15
CA LYS A 89 8.70 -12.51 -18.90
C LYS A 89 10.17 -12.68 -19.23
N ASP A 90 10.73 -11.82 -20.07
CA ASP A 90 12.11 -11.86 -20.50
C ASP A 90 13.03 -11.05 -19.61
N GLN A 91 12.47 -10.33 -18.65
CA GLN A 91 13.21 -9.46 -17.75
C GLN A 91 13.68 -10.25 -16.53
N GLN A 92 14.95 -10.15 -16.20
CA GLN A 92 15.47 -10.73 -14.98
C GLN A 92 15.00 -9.91 -13.78
N PHE A 93 14.59 -10.58 -12.72
CA PHE A 93 14.21 -9.92 -11.47
C PHE A 93 15.48 -9.63 -10.66
N ASP A 94 16.17 -8.56 -11.02
CA ASP A 94 17.31 -8.07 -10.25
C ASP A 94 16.86 -7.04 -9.22
N GLU A 95 17.80 -6.53 -8.44
CA GLU A 95 17.52 -5.55 -7.39
C GLU A 95 16.81 -4.31 -7.93
N LYS A 96 17.22 -3.80 -9.10
CA LYS A 96 16.60 -2.62 -9.72
C LYS A 96 15.13 -2.85 -10.07
N VAL A 97 14.83 -4.00 -10.65
CA VAL A 97 13.45 -4.35 -11.03
C VAL A 97 12.57 -4.48 -9.79
N ILE A 98 13.09 -5.14 -8.75
CA ILE A 98 12.37 -5.33 -7.49
C ILE A 98 12.10 -3.98 -6.82
N GLN A 99 13.11 -3.12 -6.74
CA GLN A 99 12.98 -1.79 -6.14
C GLN A 99 12.05 -0.87 -6.93
N ALA A 100 12.11 -0.93 -8.27
CA ALA A 100 11.21 -0.18 -9.13
C ALA A 100 9.75 -0.61 -8.91
N TYR A 101 9.51 -1.92 -8.84
CA TYR A 101 8.19 -2.46 -8.55
C TYR A 101 7.66 -1.93 -7.20
N LEU A 102 8.47 -2.05 -6.15
CA LEU A 102 8.11 -1.57 -4.82
C LEU A 102 7.74 -0.08 -4.85
N SER A 103 8.61 0.74 -5.43
CA SER A 103 8.44 2.19 -5.49
C SER A 103 7.19 2.58 -6.30
N GLU A 104 6.99 1.99 -7.46
CA GLU A 104 5.86 2.30 -8.34
C GLU A 104 4.52 1.94 -7.69
N GLN A 105 4.44 0.78 -7.04
CA GLN A 105 3.20 0.37 -6.40
C GLN A 105 2.88 1.26 -5.18
N HIS A 106 3.87 1.54 -4.35
CA HIS A 106 3.67 2.43 -3.20
C HIS A 106 3.34 3.87 -3.61
N GLN A 107 3.89 4.34 -4.72
CA GLN A 107 3.58 5.68 -5.22
C GLN A 107 2.09 5.82 -5.57
N LYS A 108 1.46 4.78 -6.08
CA LYS A 108 0.02 4.77 -6.35
C LYS A 108 -0.80 5.00 -5.09
N VAL A 109 -0.39 4.38 -3.99
CA VAL A 109 -1.05 4.53 -2.68
C VAL A 109 -0.85 5.94 -2.14
N ILE A 110 0.36 6.47 -2.24
CA ILE A 110 0.67 7.82 -1.80
C ILE A 110 -0.19 8.84 -2.57
N GLU A 111 -0.30 8.68 -3.88
CA GLU A 111 -1.13 9.56 -4.72
C GLU A 111 -2.61 9.48 -4.34
N LEU A 112 -3.10 8.28 -4.03
CA LEU A 112 -4.48 8.12 -3.54
C LEU A 112 -4.70 8.91 -2.26
N TYR A 113 -3.80 8.80 -1.29
CA TYR A 113 -3.94 9.51 -0.01
C TYR A 113 -3.82 11.02 -0.17
N GLU A 114 -2.90 11.48 -1.01
CA GLU A 114 -2.76 12.90 -1.29
C GLU A 114 -4.05 13.47 -1.92
N TYR A 115 -4.64 12.71 -2.84
CA TYR A 115 -5.93 13.07 -3.44
C TYR A 115 -7.04 13.17 -2.40
N LEU A 116 -7.16 12.17 -1.53
CA LEU A 116 -8.20 12.14 -0.50
C LEU A 116 -7.97 13.22 0.56
N LEU A 117 -6.73 13.43 0.96
CA LEU A 117 -6.38 14.42 1.98
C LEU A 117 -6.69 15.85 1.51
N GLU A 118 -6.36 16.15 0.26
CA GLU A 118 -6.62 17.46 -0.33
C GLU A 118 -8.12 17.79 -0.32
N ARG A 119 -8.97 16.78 -0.39
CA ARG A 119 -10.43 16.93 -0.46
C ARG A 119 -11.15 16.63 0.85
N ALA A 120 -10.43 16.28 1.90
CA ALA A 120 -11.05 15.96 3.18
C ALA A 120 -11.69 17.20 3.79
N GLU A 121 -12.95 17.05 4.21
CA GLU A 121 -13.76 18.17 4.73
C GLU A 121 -13.80 18.24 6.24
N THR A 122 -13.46 17.14 6.94
CA THR A 122 -13.46 17.11 8.39
C THR A 122 -12.03 17.08 8.93
N GLN A 123 -11.84 17.70 10.11
CA GLN A 123 -10.53 17.70 10.76
C GLN A 123 -10.11 16.27 11.13
N SER A 124 -11.02 15.48 11.68
CA SER A 124 -10.70 14.10 12.07
C SER A 124 -10.31 13.24 10.85
N GLY A 125 -11.01 13.43 9.72
CA GLY A 125 -10.67 12.76 8.47
C GLY A 125 -9.29 13.16 7.96
N GLN A 126 -8.99 14.47 8.00
CA GLN A 126 -7.67 14.98 7.60
C GLN A 126 -6.56 14.39 8.45
N GLU A 127 -6.75 14.34 9.77
CA GLU A 127 -5.76 13.79 10.69
C GLU A 127 -5.46 12.31 10.41
N LYS A 128 -6.50 11.52 10.16
CA LYS A 128 -6.34 10.09 9.89
C LYS A 128 -5.72 9.82 8.53
N LEU A 129 -6.13 10.53 7.51
CA LEU A 129 -5.54 10.43 6.18
C LEU A 129 -4.07 10.86 6.21
N GLN A 130 -3.75 11.92 6.93
CA GLN A 130 -2.37 12.37 7.10
C GLN A 130 -1.53 11.32 7.83
N GLN A 131 -2.08 10.68 8.86
CA GLN A 131 -1.41 9.62 9.60
C GLN A 131 -1.08 8.42 8.71
N ILE A 132 -2.04 8.00 7.88
CA ILE A 132 -1.85 6.89 6.94
C ILE A 132 -0.82 7.27 5.87
N LEU A 133 -0.89 8.48 5.35
CA LEU A 133 0.04 8.98 4.34
C LEU A 133 1.48 8.99 4.88
N GLU A 134 1.67 9.46 6.10
CA GLU A 134 2.99 9.47 6.74
C GLU A 134 3.51 8.06 6.98
N LEU A 135 2.63 7.14 7.37
CA LEU A 135 3.00 5.72 7.53
C LEU A 135 3.52 5.13 6.21
N GLU A 136 2.84 5.43 5.10
CA GLU A 136 3.26 4.97 3.77
C GLU A 136 4.62 5.57 3.36
N LYS A 137 4.79 6.86 3.55
CA LYS A 137 6.06 7.53 3.22
C LYS A 137 7.21 7.02 4.08
N GLN A 138 6.99 6.79 5.36
CA GLN A 138 7.96 6.20 6.26
C GLN A 138 8.30 4.77 5.84
N GLY A 139 7.28 4.00 5.48
CA GLY A 139 7.46 2.62 5.06
C GLY A 139 8.35 2.49 3.84
N ILE A 140 8.10 3.26 2.80
CA ILE A 140 8.90 3.21 1.58
C ILE A 140 10.33 3.69 1.86
N LYS A 141 10.49 4.69 2.70
CA LYS A 141 11.80 5.20 3.09
C LYS A 141 12.62 4.16 3.85
N GLN A 142 11.96 3.38 4.74
CA GLN A 142 12.62 2.33 5.50
C GLN A 142 13.02 1.13 4.62
N MET A 143 12.22 0.83 3.62
CA MET A 143 12.49 -0.30 2.73
C MET A 143 13.59 -0.02 1.71
N MET A 144 13.81 1.22 1.35
CA MET A 144 14.78 1.60 0.29
C MET A 144 16.07 2.21 0.80
#